data_94d558d64eac63b21bef310ba1bbed90
#
_entry.id   94d558d64eac63b21bef310ba1bbed90
#
_cell.length_a   1.000
_cell.length_b   1.000
_cell.length_c   1.000
_cell.angle_alpha   90.00
_cell.angle_beta   90.00
_cell.angle_gamma   90.00
#
_symmetry.space_group_name_H-M   'P 1'
#
loop_
_entity.id
_entity.type
_entity.pdbx_description
1 polymer ?
#
loop_
_entity_poly.entity_id
_entity_poly.type
_entity_poly.pdbx_seq_one_letter_code
_entity_poly.pdbx_strand_id
1 'polypeptide(L)'
;EVARALRGALSDVVEGGTARRLAGAFKLADGSELALGGKTGTGDNRIVVRGRAGLALNRTATFVFYLGPRHFGTLTAYVIGPEAASYRFTSALPVQILKSMGPVLIPHLEPASTRGG
;
A
#
# COMPACT_ATOMS: atom_id res chain seq x y z
N GLU A 1 -8.24 20.70 -8.97
CA GLU A 1 -6.86 21.17 -8.78
C GLU A 1 -6.18 20.44 -7.61
N VAL A 2 -6.76 20.48 -6.41
CA VAL A 2 -6.23 19.78 -5.22
C VAL A 2 -6.03 18.28 -5.47
N ALA A 3 -7.02 17.61 -6.06
CA ALA A 3 -6.92 16.17 -6.34
C ALA A 3 -5.77 15.83 -7.29
N ARG A 4 -5.49 16.70 -8.25
CA ARG A 4 -4.38 16.51 -9.18
C ARG A 4 -3.04 16.66 -8.48
N ALA A 5 -2.90 17.67 -7.61
CA ALA A 5 -1.69 17.88 -6.82
C ALA A 5 -1.42 16.71 -5.88
N LEU A 6 -2.48 16.18 -5.22
CA LEU A 6 -2.37 15.01 -4.36
C LEU A 6 -1.95 13.76 -5.13
N ARG A 7 -2.52 13.56 -6.32
CA ARG A 7 -2.13 12.43 -7.17
C ARG A 7 -0.64 12.48 -7.54
N GLY A 8 -0.13 13.66 -7.86
CA GLY A 8 1.28 13.85 -8.15
C GLY A 8 2.15 13.47 -6.95
N ALA A 9 1.83 14.02 -5.78
CA ALA A 9 2.57 13.73 -4.56
C ALA A 9 2.52 12.24 -4.18
N LEU A 10 1.38 11.58 -4.39
CA LEU A 10 1.24 10.14 -4.11
C LEU A 10 1.98 9.28 -5.14
N SER A 11 2.10 9.74 -6.38
CA SER A 11 2.89 9.08 -7.41
C SER A 11 4.38 9.07 -7.04
N ASP A 12 4.88 10.17 -6.50
CA ASP A 12 6.28 10.30 -6.10
C ASP A 12 6.69 9.25 -5.07
N VAL A 13 5.78 8.80 -4.23
CA VAL A 13 6.03 7.73 -3.25
C VAL A 13 6.36 6.41 -3.95
N VAL A 14 5.76 6.17 -5.10
CA VAL A 14 6.03 4.96 -5.89
C VAL A 14 7.29 5.13 -6.73
N GLU A 15 7.50 6.29 -7.33
CA GLU A 15 8.64 6.52 -8.21
C GLU A 15 9.97 6.60 -7.46
N GLY A 16 10.01 7.27 -6.33
CA GLY A 16 11.25 7.48 -5.59
C GLY A 16 11.20 7.20 -4.10
N GLY A 17 10.04 6.78 -3.58
CA GLY A 17 9.81 6.61 -2.15
C GLY A 17 9.78 5.16 -1.68
N THR A 18 9.11 4.96 -0.56
CA THR A 18 9.01 3.65 0.12
C THR A 18 8.27 2.59 -0.68
N ALA A 19 7.43 2.99 -1.62
CA ALA A 19 6.66 2.07 -2.46
C ALA A 19 7.26 1.90 -3.87
N ARG A 20 8.51 2.28 -4.08
CA ARG A 20 9.18 2.22 -5.41
C ARG A 20 9.22 0.82 -6.01
N ARG A 21 9.14 -0.24 -5.22
CA ARG A 21 9.10 -1.62 -5.72
C ARG A 21 7.84 -1.94 -6.51
N LEU A 22 6.83 -1.07 -6.46
CA LEU A 22 5.61 -1.19 -7.26
C LEU A 22 5.76 -0.58 -8.65
N ALA A 23 6.81 0.18 -8.91
CA ALA A 23 7.02 0.78 -10.22
C ALA A 23 7.07 -0.32 -11.29
N GLY A 24 6.23 -0.20 -12.32
CA GLY A 24 6.13 -1.18 -13.39
C GLY A 24 5.40 -2.48 -13.03
N ALA A 25 4.86 -2.61 -11.80
CA ALA A 25 4.21 -3.85 -11.37
C ALA A 25 2.81 -4.05 -11.98
N PHE A 26 2.16 -2.98 -12.40
CA PHE A 26 0.80 -3.02 -12.93
C PHE A 26 0.78 -2.65 -14.41
N LYS A 27 1.17 -3.59 -15.24
CA LYS A 27 1.07 -3.47 -16.70
C LYS A 27 -0.20 -4.15 -17.18
N LEU A 28 -0.94 -3.44 -18.02
CA LEU A 28 -2.14 -3.98 -18.64
C LEU A 28 -1.78 -4.89 -19.82
N ALA A 29 -2.78 -5.60 -20.34
CA ALA A 29 -2.58 -6.54 -21.45
C ALA A 29 -2.03 -5.87 -22.71
N ASP A 30 -2.31 -4.59 -22.91
CA ASP A 30 -1.80 -3.80 -24.06
C ASP A 30 -0.38 -3.29 -23.86
N GLY A 31 0.26 -3.60 -22.73
CA GLY A 31 1.60 -3.15 -22.39
C GLY A 31 1.68 -1.79 -21.72
N SER A 32 0.57 -1.07 -21.61
CA SER A 32 0.55 0.21 -20.90
C SER A 32 0.65 0.00 -19.39
N GLU A 33 1.24 0.96 -18.69
CA GLU A 33 1.31 0.93 -17.24
C GLU A 33 0.12 1.66 -16.65
N LEU A 34 -0.48 1.06 -15.62
CA LEU A 34 -1.53 1.70 -14.86
C LEU A 34 -0.91 2.73 -13.90
N ALA A 35 -1.45 3.93 -13.89
CA ALA A 35 -0.99 4.96 -12.96
C ALA A 35 -1.21 4.49 -11.52
N LEU A 36 -0.19 4.62 -10.70
CA LEU A 36 -0.16 4.09 -9.35
C LEU A 36 0.46 5.13 -8.42
N GLY A 37 -0.15 5.32 -7.29
CA GLY A 37 0.40 6.15 -6.24
C GLY A 37 -0.18 5.77 -4.90
N GLY A 38 0.43 6.22 -3.83
CA GLY A 38 -0.05 5.87 -2.50
C GLY A 38 0.77 6.46 -1.38
N LYS A 39 0.36 6.15 -0.16
CA LYS A 39 1.06 6.57 1.06
C LYS A 39 1.18 5.41 2.01
N THR A 40 2.38 5.24 2.54
CA THR A 40 2.68 4.21 3.53
C THR A 40 2.63 4.77 4.94
N GLY A 41 2.32 3.92 5.90
CA GLY A 41 2.38 4.24 7.31
C GLY A 41 2.73 3.01 8.12
N THR A 42 3.54 3.21 9.15
CA THR A 42 3.87 2.16 10.12
C THR A 42 3.69 2.73 11.50
N GLY A 43 3.07 1.99 12.37
CA GLY A 43 2.85 2.44 13.74
C GLY A 43 2.70 1.27 14.71
N ASP A 44 2.84 1.60 15.98
CA ASP A 44 2.50 0.70 17.06
C ASP A 44 1.80 1.51 18.15
N ASN A 45 0.89 0.85 18.85
CA ASN A 45 0.29 1.41 20.07
C ASN A 45 1.03 0.80 21.26
N ARG A 46 1.42 1.67 22.19
CA ARG A 46 2.14 1.27 23.39
C ARG A 46 1.38 1.76 24.62
N ILE A 47 1.40 0.97 25.67
CA ILE A 47 0.96 1.42 26.99
C ILE A 47 2.19 1.62 27.87
N VAL A 48 2.16 2.73 28.62
CA VAL A 48 3.14 2.97 29.68
C VAL A 48 2.51 2.50 31.00
N VAL A 49 3.08 1.46 31.60
CA VAL A 49 2.64 0.95 32.89
C VAL A 49 3.70 1.29 33.92
N ARG A 50 3.38 2.20 34.84
CA ARG A 50 4.16 2.55 36.05
C ARG A 50 5.67 2.64 35.81
N GLY A 51 6.13 3.55 34.95
CA GLY A 51 7.55 3.82 34.74
C GLY A 51 8.33 2.76 33.97
N ARG A 52 7.70 1.71 33.47
CA ARG A 52 8.32 0.76 32.56
C ARG A 52 8.16 1.24 31.13
N ALA A 53 9.18 1.01 30.30
CA ALA A 53 9.08 1.24 28.86
C ALA A 53 7.84 0.54 28.31
N GLY A 54 7.04 1.26 27.51
CA GLY A 54 5.75 0.80 27.06
C GLY A 54 5.82 -0.52 26.28
N LEU A 55 4.93 -1.44 26.66
CA LEU A 55 4.72 -2.66 25.90
C LEU A 55 3.91 -2.32 24.66
N ALA A 56 4.37 -2.78 23.50
CA ALA A 56 3.59 -2.66 22.27
C ALA A 56 2.34 -3.52 22.39
N LEU A 57 1.16 -2.91 22.22
CA LEU A 57 -0.13 -3.61 22.22
C LEU A 57 -0.49 -4.13 20.85
N ASN A 58 -0.04 -3.44 19.82
CA ASN A 58 -0.27 -3.84 18.44
C ASN A 58 0.82 -3.24 17.56
N ARG A 59 0.93 -3.79 16.39
CA ARG A 59 1.75 -3.25 15.33
C ARG A 59 0.96 -3.22 14.04
N THR A 60 1.00 -2.08 13.37
CA THR A 60 0.22 -1.84 12.15
C THR A 60 1.13 -1.28 11.07
N ALA A 61 0.99 -1.80 9.87
CA ALA A 61 1.62 -1.24 8.69
C ALA A 61 0.57 -1.14 7.59
N THR A 62 0.40 0.04 7.03
CA THR A 62 -0.67 0.35 6.09
C THR A 62 -0.11 0.96 4.82
N PHE A 63 -0.70 0.59 3.70
CA PHE A 63 -0.50 1.24 2.42
C PHE A 63 -1.85 1.61 1.84
N VAL A 64 -2.07 2.91 1.66
CA VAL A 64 -3.26 3.45 0.98
C VAL A 64 -2.83 3.83 -0.43
N PHE A 65 -3.57 3.39 -1.43
CA PHE A 65 -3.12 3.53 -2.82
C PHE A 65 -4.29 3.78 -3.78
N TYR A 66 -3.95 4.31 -4.94
CA TYR A 66 -4.85 4.31 -6.09
C TYR A 66 -4.20 3.53 -7.25
N LEU A 67 -5.04 2.94 -8.09
CA LEU A 67 -4.67 2.22 -9.29
C LEU A 67 -5.50 2.75 -10.44
N GLY A 68 -4.85 3.50 -11.33
CA GLY A 68 -5.54 4.16 -12.43
C GLY A 68 -6.50 5.26 -11.96
N PRO A 69 -7.43 5.67 -12.82
CA PRO A 69 -8.31 6.80 -12.50
C PRO A 69 -9.49 6.47 -11.58
N ARG A 70 -9.80 5.18 -11.38
CA ARG A 70 -11.05 4.77 -10.73
C ARG A 70 -10.91 3.83 -9.55
N HIS A 71 -9.74 3.24 -9.35
CA HIS A 71 -9.56 2.24 -8.31
C HIS A 71 -8.67 2.78 -7.20
N PHE A 72 -9.05 2.51 -5.97
CA PHE A 72 -8.25 2.85 -4.79
C PHE A 72 -8.49 1.79 -3.73
N GLY A 73 -7.57 1.68 -2.81
CA GLY A 73 -7.69 0.69 -1.75
C GLY A 73 -6.70 0.90 -0.63
N THR A 74 -6.80 0.03 0.35
CA THR A 74 -5.88 -0.03 1.47
C THR A 74 -5.47 -1.47 1.70
N LEU A 75 -4.21 -1.64 2.11
CA LEU A 75 -3.70 -2.90 2.63
C LEU A 75 -3.12 -2.63 4.00
N THR A 76 -3.55 -3.39 4.99
CA THR A 76 -3.07 -3.25 6.35
C THR A 76 -2.60 -4.59 6.88
N ALA A 77 -1.34 -4.62 7.33
CA ALA A 77 -0.80 -5.71 8.12
C ALA A 77 -0.94 -5.33 9.60
N TYR A 78 -1.49 -6.23 10.40
CA TYR A 78 -1.83 -5.92 11.77
C TYR A 78 -1.54 -7.12 12.69
N VAL A 79 -0.87 -6.84 13.80
CA VAL A 79 -0.64 -7.83 14.86
C VAL A 79 -1.07 -7.21 16.19
N ILE A 80 -1.89 -7.95 16.93
CA ILE A 80 -2.38 -7.54 18.24
C ILE A 80 -1.85 -8.49 19.31
N GLY A 81 -1.71 -7.98 20.51
CA GLY A 81 -1.35 -8.76 21.69
C GLY A 81 0.10 -8.60 22.10
N PRO A 82 0.49 -9.29 23.19
CA PRO A 82 1.82 -9.11 23.78
C PRO A 82 2.98 -9.48 22.87
N GLU A 83 2.73 -10.29 21.86
CA GLU A 83 3.75 -10.69 20.89
C GLU A 83 3.99 -9.64 19.80
N ALA A 84 3.17 -8.59 19.75
CA ALA A 84 3.31 -7.54 18.73
C ALA A 84 4.71 -6.92 18.72
N ALA A 85 5.36 -6.84 19.87
CA ALA A 85 6.72 -6.30 20.00
C ALA A 85 7.78 -7.15 19.29
N SER A 86 7.53 -8.44 19.08
CA SER A 86 8.47 -9.34 18.42
C SER A 86 8.42 -9.25 16.90
N TYR A 87 7.36 -8.67 16.34
CA TYR A 87 7.22 -8.51 14.91
C TYR A 87 7.92 -7.23 14.44
N ARG A 88 8.63 -7.34 13.33
CA ARG A 88 9.46 -6.24 12.82
C ARG A 88 9.07 -5.79 11.40
N PHE A 89 7.90 -6.18 10.93
CA PHE A 89 7.47 -5.75 9.60
C PHE A 89 7.24 -4.22 9.56
N THR A 90 7.43 -3.67 8.40
CA THR A 90 7.20 -2.25 8.12
C THR A 90 6.16 -2.12 7.02
N SER A 91 5.90 -0.89 6.58
CA SER A 91 5.02 -0.63 5.45
C SER A 91 5.51 -1.25 4.13
N ALA A 92 6.74 -1.77 4.09
CA ALA A 92 7.21 -2.58 2.96
C ALA A 92 6.38 -3.85 2.77
N LEU A 93 5.82 -4.40 3.85
CA LEU A 93 5.01 -5.62 3.79
C LEU A 93 3.72 -5.44 2.99
N PRO A 94 2.82 -4.49 3.33
CA PRO A 94 1.62 -4.29 2.51
C PRO A 94 1.94 -3.88 1.07
N VAL A 95 3.01 -3.13 0.84
CA VAL A 95 3.45 -2.80 -0.52
C VAL A 95 3.84 -4.06 -1.29
N GLN A 96 4.59 -4.96 -0.68
CA GLN A 96 4.99 -6.22 -1.30
C GLN A 96 3.79 -7.13 -1.57
N ILE A 97 2.83 -7.15 -0.65
CA ILE A 97 1.59 -7.91 -0.84
C ILE A 97 0.82 -7.39 -2.06
N LEU A 98 0.67 -6.08 -2.18
CA LEU A 98 0.00 -5.49 -3.34
C LEU A 98 0.70 -5.88 -4.64
N LYS A 99 2.03 -5.83 -4.68
CA LYS A 99 2.81 -6.26 -5.82
C LYS A 99 2.51 -7.71 -6.20
N SER A 100 2.47 -8.59 -5.20
CA SER A 100 2.17 -10.01 -5.40
C SER A 100 0.76 -10.26 -5.90
N MET A 101 -0.18 -9.37 -5.58
CA MET A 101 -1.56 -9.45 -6.03
C MET A 101 -1.77 -8.96 -7.47
N GLY A 102 -0.76 -8.32 -8.06
CA GLY A 102 -0.86 -7.75 -9.40
C GLY A 102 -1.50 -8.66 -10.44
N PRO A 103 -1.00 -9.89 -10.64
CA PRO A 103 -1.57 -10.80 -11.64
C PRO A 103 -3.04 -11.14 -11.42
N VAL A 104 -3.51 -11.12 -10.17
CA VAL A 104 -4.92 -11.39 -9.83
C VAL A 104 -5.78 -10.14 -10.04
N LEU A 105 -5.22 -8.96 -9.74
CA LEU A 105 -5.96 -7.70 -9.80
C LEU A 105 -6.07 -7.12 -11.22
N ILE A 106 -5.01 -7.25 -12.01
CA ILE A 106 -4.93 -6.62 -13.33
C ILE A 106 -6.16 -6.89 -14.22
N PRO A 107 -6.67 -8.13 -14.33
CA PRO A 107 -7.86 -8.40 -15.15
C PRO A 107 -9.10 -7.62 -14.71
N HIS A 108 -9.20 -7.28 -13.43
CA HIS A 108 -10.32 -6.51 -12.87
C HIS A 108 -10.15 -5.00 -13.03
N LEU A 109 -8.93 -4.55 -13.32
CA LEU A 109 -8.60 -3.14 -13.48
C LEU A 109 -8.68 -2.67 -14.93
N GLU A 110 -8.75 -3.60 -15.87
CA GLU A 110 -8.87 -3.28 -17.29
C GLU A 110 -10.25 -2.70 -17.60
N PRO A 111 -10.31 -1.71 -18.50
CA PRO A 111 -11.60 -1.12 -18.89
C PRO A 111 -12.53 -2.16 -19.50
N ALA A 112 -13.83 -2.07 -19.19
CA ALA A 112 -14.84 -2.99 -19.72
C ALA A 112 -14.90 -2.98 -21.24
N SER A 113 -14.55 -1.87 -21.89
CA SER A 113 -14.52 -1.74 -23.35
C SER A 113 -13.48 -2.66 -24.01
N THR A 114 -12.45 -3.07 -23.29
CA THR A 114 -11.45 -3.99 -23.82
C THR A 114 -11.92 -5.44 -23.77
N ARG A 115 -13.02 -5.72 -23.07
CA ARG A 115 -13.62 -7.06 -22.98
C ARG A 115 -14.69 -7.31 -24.01
N GLY A 116 -15.19 -6.25 -24.63
CA GLY A 116 -16.28 -6.30 -25.60
C GLY A 116 -15.85 -6.62 -27.01
N GLY A 117 -14.65 -7.12 -27.15
CA GLY A 117 -14.13 -7.49 -28.45
C GLY A 117 -14.95 -8.54 -29.17
#